data_71dc6f18666c5c1aca293068af0a68a9
#
_entry.id   71dc6f18666c5c1aca293068af0a68a9
#
_cell.length_a   1.000
_cell.length_b   1.000
_cell.length_c   1.000
_cell.angle_alpha   90.00
_cell.angle_beta   90.00
_cell.angle_gamma   90.00
#
_symmetry.space_group_name_H-M   'P 1'
#
loop_
_entity.id
_entity.type
_entity.pdbx_description
1 polymer ?
#
loop_
_entity_poly.entity_id
_entity_poly.type
_entity_poly.pdbx_seq_one_letter_code
_entity_poly.pdbx_strand_id
1 'polypeptide(L)'
;MQKNPEKSGFGFYLQLRNYNQFYFLAVVKGVSMVPTLAPGDKVVVRRLHTPSKRIVGRIVVAKDPRMGGVPVIKRLVGFDLDSFELLGDNLGASTDSRTIGRLPNHSLMGVVVYRYFPPSAAGRVR
;
A
#
# COMPACT_ATOMS: atom_id res chain seq x y z
N MET A 1 25.90 7.37 3.36
CA MET A 1 24.93 7.18 4.42
C MET A 1 23.53 7.03 3.85
N GLN A 2 22.83 6.08 4.33
CA GLN A 2 21.51 5.82 3.82
C GLN A 2 20.49 6.75 4.46
N LYS A 3 19.67 7.37 3.63
CA LYS A 3 18.60 8.21 4.12
C LYS A 3 17.43 7.36 4.58
N ASN A 4 16.95 7.61 5.75
CA ASN A 4 15.76 6.96 6.27
C ASN A 4 14.54 7.74 5.76
N PRO A 5 13.65 7.11 4.99
CA PRO A 5 12.47 7.82 4.48
C PRO A 5 11.62 8.45 5.57
N GLU A 6 11.60 7.88 6.75
CA GLU A 6 10.84 8.45 7.86
C GLU A 6 11.28 9.85 8.23
N LYS A 7 12.51 10.18 7.94
CA LYS A 7 13.05 11.51 8.27
C LYS A 7 12.71 12.55 7.23
N SER A 8 12.07 12.16 6.14
CA SER A 8 11.70 13.11 5.10
C SER A 8 10.47 13.93 5.44
N GLY A 9 9.74 13.59 6.50
CA GLY A 9 8.56 14.30 6.89
C GLY A 9 7.27 13.82 6.26
N PHE A 10 7.32 12.78 5.47
CA PHE A 10 6.12 12.22 4.86
C PHE A 10 5.51 11.21 5.80
N GLY A 11 4.47 11.60 6.52
CA GLY A 11 3.86 10.74 7.53
C GLY A 11 2.94 9.64 7.00
N PHE A 12 2.81 9.51 5.67
CA PHE A 12 1.85 8.60 5.07
C PHE A 12 2.49 7.52 4.19
N TYR A 13 3.79 7.39 4.19
CA TYR A 13 4.45 6.30 3.47
C TYR A 13 4.55 5.07 4.36
N LEU A 14 4.77 3.92 3.73
CA LEU A 14 4.93 2.66 4.46
C LEU A 14 6.37 2.45 4.85
N GLN A 15 6.56 1.74 5.95
CA GLN A 15 7.85 1.21 6.34
C GLN A 15 7.89 -0.25 5.91
N LEU A 16 8.82 -0.59 5.02
CA LEU A 16 8.90 -1.92 4.45
C LEU A 16 10.05 -2.72 5.03
N ARG A 17 9.87 -4.03 5.07
CA ARG A 17 10.91 -4.95 5.52
C ARG A 17 10.82 -6.23 4.69
N ASN A 18 11.93 -6.59 4.02
CA ASN A 18 11.97 -7.82 3.25
C ASN A 18 11.84 -9.02 4.17
N TYR A 19 11.13 -10.02 3.71
CA TYR A 19 11.02 -11.28 4.41
C TYR A 19 11.62 -12.41 3.57
N ASN A 20 11.11 -12.62 2.36
CA ASN A 20 11.69 -13.58 1.42
C ASN A 20 11.33 -13.17 0.00
N GLN A 21 11.56 -14.08 -0.96
CA GLN A 21 11.31 -13.74 -2.37
C GLN A 21 9.82 -13.60 -2.72
N PHE A 22 8.93 -14.14 -1.88
CA PHE A 22 7.49 -14.10 -2.16
C PHE A 22 6.76 -13.04 -1.35
N TYR A 23 7.29 -12.66 -0.20
CA TYR A 23 6.61 -11.78 0.74
C TYR A 23 7.53 -10.71 1.26
N PHE A 24 6.94 -9.59 1.63
CA PHE A 24 7.60 -8.60 2.47
C PHE A 24 6.62 -8.12 3.53
N LEU A 25 7.13 -7.44 4.52
CA LEU A 25 6.34 -6.92 5.63
C LEU A 25 6.25 -5.42 5.50
N ALA A 26 5.12 -4.86 5.94
CA ALA A 26 4.92 -3.42 5.92
C ALA A 26 4.26 -2.97 7.22
N VAL A 27 4.62 -1.76 7.63
CA VAL A 27 3.96 -1.07 8.75
C VAL A 27 3.16 0.06 8.15
N VAL A 28 1.87 0.08 8.45
CA VAL A 28 0.97 1.09 7.91
C VAL A 28 1.26 2.44 8.57
N LYS A 29 1.42 3.46 7.75
CA LYS A 29 1.58 4.84 8.19
C LYS A 29 0.42 5.66 7.64
N GLY A 30 0.02 6.68 8.40
CA GLY A 30 -1.07 7.53 7.97
C GLY A 30 -2.44 6.90 8.11
N VAL A 31 -3.45 7.63 7.71
CA VAL A 31 -4.85 7.28 7.97
C VAL A 31 -5.66 6.99 6.72
N SER A 32 -5.03 6.91 5.56
CA SER A 32 -5.77 6.80 4.30
C SER A 32 -6.58 5.52 4.16
N MET A 33 -6.25 4.48 4.93
CA MET A 33 -6.94 3.20 4.86
C MET A 33 -7.83 2.94 6.07
N VAL A 34 -8.00 3.91 6.95
CA VAL A 34 -8.92 3.78 8.08
C VAL A 34 -10.35 3.73 7.53
N PRO A 35 -11.24 2.88 8.04
CA PRO A 35 -11.07 2.01 9.20
C PRO A 35 -10.50 0.62 8.89
N THR A 36 -10.21 0.32 7.65
CA THR A 36 -9.78 -1.04 7.25
C THR A 36 -8.42 -1.37 7.85
N LEU A 37 -7.47 -0.44 7.71
CA LEU A 37 -6.15 -0.55 8.31
C LEU A 37 -5.86 0.75 9.05
N ALA A 38 -5.29 0.63 10.23
CA ALA A 38 -4.95 1.77 11.07
C ALA A 38 -3.44 1.99 11.11
N PRO A 39 -3.00 3.24 11.37
CA PRO A 39 -1.57 3.50 11.54
C PRO A 39 -0.98 2.56 12.60
N GLY A 40 0.18 1.99 12.31
CA GLY A 40 0.84 1.05 13.20
C GLY A 40 0.50 -0.40 12.93
N ASP A 41 -0.54 -0.68 12.16
CA ASP A 41 -0.84 -2.05 11.78
C ASP A 41 0.34 -2.63 11.00
N LYS A 42 0.63 -3.92 11.24
CA LYS A 42 1.70 -4.62 10.52
C LYS A 42 1.08 -5.69 9.65
N VAL A 43 1.48 -5.70 8.40
CA VAL A 43 0.84 -6.55 7.40
C VAL A 43 1.89 -7.34 6.61
N VAL A 44 1.44 -8.49 6.11
CA VAL A 44 2.21 -9.32 5.19
C VAL A 44 1.72 -9.01 3.78
N VAL A 45 2.66 -8.75 2.90
CA VAL A 45 2.38 -8.38 1.51
C VAL A 45 2.96 -9.46 0.60
N ARG A 46 2.15 -10.01 -0.28
CA ARG A 46 2.61 -10.96 -1.29
C ARG A 46 3.09 -10.16 -2.50
N ARG A 47 4.32 -10.44 -2.95
CA ARG A 47 4.90 -9.69 -4.08
C ARG A 47 4.13 -9.98 -5.36
N LEU A 48 3.76 -8.91 -6.04
CA LEU A 48 3.15 -8.95 -7.37
C LEU A 48 3.62 -7.74 -8.13
N HIS A 49 3.87 -7.90 -9.41
CA HIS A 49 4.38 -6.80 -10.23
C HIS A 49 3.46 -6.46 -11.40
N THR A 50 2.33 -7.17 -11.50
CA THR A 50 1.37 -6.96 -12.57
C THR A 50 -0.03 -7.02 -12.00
N PRO A 51 -0.87 -6.00 -12.22
CA PRO A 51 -2.25 -6.07 -11.78
C PRO A 51 -3.03 -7.13 -12.56
N SER A 52 -4.06 -7.67 -11.93
CA SER A 52 -4.94 -8.65 -12.55
C SER A 52 -6.34 -8.52 -11.96
N LYS A 53 -7.30 -9.16 -12.60
CA LYS A 53 -8.69 -9.13 -12.10
C LYS A 53 -8.80 -9.71 -10.70
N ARG A 54 -7.91 -10.62 -10.34
CA ARG A 54 -7.97 -11.29 -9.03
C ARG A 54 -7.72 -10.35 -7.87
N ILE A 55 -7.02 -9.25 -8.11
CA ILE A 55 -6.69 -8.33 -7.03
C ILE A 55 -7.46 -7.02 -7.10
N VAL A 56 -8.34 -6.86 -8.07
CA VAL A 56 -9.24 -5.69 -8.07
C VAL A 56 -10.12 -5.76 -6.83
N GLY A 57 -10.18 -4.65 -6.11
CA GLY A 57 -10.87 -4.59 -4.82
C GLY A 57 -9.99 -4.97 -3.64
N ARG A 58 -8.76 -5.42 -3.87
CA ARG A 58 -7.82 -5.77 -2.80
C ARG A 58 -6.94 -4.57 -2.45
N ILE A 59 -6.38 -4.62 -1.26
CA ILE A 59 -5.43 -3.59 -0.81
C ILE A 59 -4.06 -3.96 -1.35
N VAL A 60 -3.38 -2.99 -1.96
CA VAL A 60 -2.07 -3.22 -2.56
C VAL A 60 -1.07 -2.21 -2.04
N VAL A 61 0.21 -2.53 -2.25
CA VAL A 61 1.32 -1.64 -1.99
C VAL A 61 1.94 -1.31 -3.35
N ALA A 62 2.18 -0.02 -3.57
CA ALA A 62 2.75 0.46 -4.82
C ALA A 62 3.73 1.60 -4.54
N LYS A 63 4.67 1.81 -5.44
CA LYS A 63 5.56 2.96 -5.39
C LYS A 63 4.97 4.09 -6.21
N ASP A 64 4.90 5.28 -5.65
CA ASP A 64 4.44 6.44 -6.40
C ASP A 64 5.65 7.17 -6.96
N PRO A 65 5.91 7.06 -8.27
CA PRO A 65 7.10 7.69 -8.87
C PRO A 65 7.06 9.21 -8.79
N ARG A 66 5.87 9.80 -8.67
CA ARG A 66 5.75 11.25 -8.54
C ARG A 66 6.19 11.75 -7.17
N MET A 67 6.31 10.83 -6.22
CA MET A 67 6.72 11.16 -4.86
C MET A 67 8.05 10.48 -4.51
N GLY A 68 8.94 10.34 -5.50
CA GLY A 68 10.26 9.78 -5.27
C GLY A 68 10.25 8.27 -5.05
N GLY A 69 9.21 7.59 -5.48
CA GLY A 69 9.13 6.15 -5.29
C GLY A 69 8.74 5.74 -3.88
N VAL A 70 8.16 6.65 -3.11
CA VAL A 70 7.69 6.35 -1.76
C VAL A 70 6.56 5.33 -1.85
N PRO A 71 6.61 4.24 -1.07
CA PRO A 71 5.54 3.24 -1.08
C PRO A 71 4.28 3.77 -0.43
N VAL A 72 3.15 3.44 -1.05
CA VAL A 72 1.82 3.77 -0.52
C VAL A 72 1.00 2.50 -0.42
N ILE A 73 0.01 2.50 0.47
CA ILE A 73 -0.92 1.40 0.64
C ILE A 73 -2.32 1.93 0.37
N LYS A 74 -3.00 1.34 -0.61
CA LYS A 74 -4.30 1.79 -1.05
C LYS A 74 -5.07 0.62 -1.63
N ARG A 75 -6.34 0.86 -1.96
CA ARG A 75 -7.18 -0.16 -2.59
C ARG A 75 -7.08 -0.04 -4.10
N LEU A 76 -6.86 -1.17 -4.76
CA LEU A 76 -6.84 -1.22 -6.22
C LEU A 76 -8.27 -1.24 -6.72
N VAL A 77 -8.67 -0.23 -7.48
CA VAL A 77 -10.05 -0.12 -7.96
C VAL A 77 -10.20 -0.42 -9.43
N GLY A 78 -9.12 -0.45 -10.18
CA GLY A 78 -9.17 -0.80 -11.60
C GLY A 78 -7.79 -0.77 -12.22
N PHE A 79 -7.69 -1.33 -13.41
CA PHE A 79 -6.44 -1.31 -14.16
C PHE A 79 -6.70 -1.51 -15.64
N ASP A 80 -5.71 -1.14 -16.45
CA ASP A 80 -5.71 -1.43 -17.88
C ASP A 80 -4.31 -1.92 -18.28
N LEU A 81 -3.99 -1.89 -19.55
CA LEU A 81 -2.71 -2.42 -20.03
C LEU A 81 -1.49 -1.69 -19.49
N ASP A 82 -1.65 -0.41 -19.17
CA ASP A 82 -0.51 0.44 -18.83
C ASP A 82 -0.49 0.90 -17.39
N SER A 83 -1.64 1.01 -16.75
CA SER A 83 -1.72 1.68 -15.46
C SER A 83 -2.83 1.11 -14.60
N PHE A 84 -2.80 1.44 -13.32
CA PHE A 84 -3.85 1.06 -12.38
C PHE A 84 -4.24 2.24 -11.52
N GLU A 85 -5.42 2.15 -10.95
CA GLU A 85 -6.00 3.22 -10.16
C GLU A 85 -6.17 2.80 -8.71
N LEU A 86 -5.81 3.70 -7.79
CA LEU A 86 -5.85 3.45 -6.36
C LEU A 86 -6.75 4.46 -5.65
N LEU A 87 -7.42 3.99 -4.60
CA LEU A 87 -8.18 4.84 -3.69
C LEU A 87 -7.93 4.43 -2.25
N GLY A 88 -7.92 5.40 -1.36
CA GLY A 88 -7.91 5.13 0.07
C GLY A 88 -9.32 4.83 0.56
N ASP A 89 -9.42 4.03 1.61
CA ASP A 89 -10.71 3.69 2.21
C ASP A 89 -11.26 4.82 3.07
N ASN A 90 -10.43 5.73 3.51
CA ASN A 90 -10.85 6.81 4.40
C ASN A 90 -11.37 7.97 3.57
N LEU A 91 -12.69 8.08 3.47
CA LEU A 91 -13.33 9.13 2.70
C LEU A 91 -13.08 10.52 3.29
N GLY A 92 -12.86 10.60 4.60
CA GLY A 92 -12.55 11.86 5.26
C GLY A 92 -11.18 12.39 4.89
N ALA A 93 -10.26 11.53 4.51
CA ALA A 93 -8.92 11.89 4.05
C ALA A 93 -8.78 11.69 2.55
N SER A 94 -9.86 11.76 1.81
CA SER A 94 -9.92 11.34 0.41
C SER A 94 -9.21 12.29 -0.54
N THR A 95 -8.87 13.50 -0.11
CA THR A 95 -8.18 14.44 -0.97
C THR A 95 -6.90 13.81 -1.53
N ASP A 96 -6.13 13.17 -0.65
CA ASP A 96 -4.90 12.52 -1.08
C ASP A 96 -5.18 11.37 -2.04
N SER A 97 -6.20 10.59 -1.76
CA SER A 97 -6.56 9.45 -2.61
C SER A 97 -6.89 9.90 -4.02
N ARG A 98 -7.63 10.99 -4.14
CA ARG A 98 -8.02 11.48 -5.45
C ARG A 98 -6.84 12.05 -6.23
N THR A 99 -5.84 12.56 -5.56
CA THR A 99 -4.69 13.15 -6.24
C THR A 99 -3.69 12.12 -6.71
N ILE A 100 -3.74 10.89 -6.17
CA ILE A 100 -2.83 9.84 -6.61
C ILE A 100 -3.09 9.50 -8.08
N GLY A 101 -4.36 9.36 -8.44
CA GLY A 101 -4.72 9.04 -9.81
C GLY A 101 -4.20 7.67 -10.22
N ARG A 102 -3.72 7.57 -11.45
CA ARG A 102 -3.24 6.32 -12.00
C ARG A 102 -1.74 6.21 -11.89
N LEU A 103 -1.28 4.99 -11.62
CA LEU A 103 0.15 4.69 -11.54
C LEU A 103 0.49 3.68 -12.63
N PRO A 104 1.72 3.73 -13.16
CA PRO A 104 2.14 2.74 -14.15
C PRO A 104 2.18 1.35 -13.54
N ASN A 105 1.88 0.33 -14.34
CA ASN A 105 1.78 -1.03 -13.83
C ASN A 105 3.03 -1.51 -13.12
N HIS A 106 4.21 -1.09 -13.57
CA HIS A 106 5.46 -1.50 -12.93
C HIS A 106 5.64 -0.92 -11.52
N SER A 107 4.79 0.00 -11.10
CA SER A 107 4.83 0.54 -9.74
C SER A 107 4.22 -0.40 -8.71
N LEU A 108 3.49 -1.43 -9.14
CA LEU A 108 2.88 -2.39 -8.21
C LEU A 108 3.96 -3.19 -7.51
N MET A 109 3.87 -3.30 -6.19
CA MET A 109 4.81 -4.06 -5.38
C MET A 109 4.20 -5.34 -4.84
N GLY A 110 2.94 -5.31 -4.47
CA GLY A 110 2.31 -6.50 -3.92
C GLY A 110 0.91 -6.27 -3.42
N VAL A 111 0.29 -7.35 -2.97
CA VAL A 111 -1.06 -7.35 -2.42
C VAL A 111 -1.01 -7.72 -0.94
N VAL A 112 -1.73 -6.96 -0.12
CA VAL A 112 -1.80 -7.21 1.32
C VAL A 112 -2.66 -8.43 1.55
N VAL A 113 -2.12 -9.44 2.26
CA VAL A 113 -2.81 -10.70 2.46
C VAL A 113 -3.17 -10.97 3.91
N TYR A 114 -2.42 -10.41 4.86
CA TYR A 114 -2.63 -10.73 6.27
C TYR A 114 -2.15 -9.58 7.16
N ARG A 115 -2.90 -9.31 8.22
CA ARG A 115 -2.46 -8.39 9.27
C ARG A 115 -2.02 -9.22 10.47
N TYR A 116 -0.78 -9.05 10.90
CA TYR A 116 -0.26 -9.83 12.02
C TYR A 116 -0.08 -9.01 13.29
N PHE A 117 -0.30 -7.71 13.24
CA PHE A 117 -0.23 -6.86 14.42
C PHE A 117 -1.23 -5.71 14.24
N PRO A 118 -1.98 -5.31 15.27
CA PRO A 118 -1.97 -5.86 16.63
C PRO A 118 -2.66 -7.23 16.69
N PRO A 119 -2.33 -8.05 17.71
CA PRO A 119 -2.94 -9.38 17.82
C PRO A 119 -4.46 -9.37 17.85
N SER A 120 -5.03 -8.34 18.46
CA SER A 120 -6.49 -8.22 18.56
C SER A 120 -7.17 -8.04 17.21
N ALA A 121 -6.43 -7.63 16.18
CA ALA A 121 -6.98 -7.39 14.85
C ALA A 121 -6.32 -8.29 13.80
N ALA A 122 -5.58 -9.30 14.20
CA ALA A 122 -4.88 -10.19 13.28
C ALA A 122 -5.86 -10.99 12.44
N GLY A 123 -5.50 -11.21 11.18
CA GLY A 123 -6.33 -11.97 10.28
C GLY A 123 -6.10 -11.62 8.84
N ARG A 124 -6.81 -12.31 7.96
CA ARG A 124 -6.76 -12.03 6.53
C ARG A 124 -7.26 -10.63 6.22
N VAL A 125 -6.65 -10.03 5.22
CA VAL A 125 -7.05 -8.71 4.72
C VAL A 125 -7.55 -8.87 3.31
N ARG A 126 -8.70 -8.29 3.03
CA ARG A 126 -9.32 -8.32 1.70
C ARG A 126 -9.56 -6.94 1.15
#